data_ad8bf3de17b24da3262022cecc3439a3
#
_entry.id   ad8bf3de17b24da3262022cecc3439a3
#
_cell.length_a   1.000
_cell.length_b   1.000
_cell.length_c   1.000
_cell.angle_alpha   90.00
_cell.angle_beta   90.00
_cell.angle_gamma   90.00
#
_symmetry.space_group_name_H-M   'P 1'
#
loop_
_entity.id
_entity.type
_entity.pdbx_description
1 polymer ?
#
loop_
_entity_poly.entity_id
_entity_poly.type
_entity_poly.pdbx_seq_one_letter_code
_entity_poly.pdbx_strand_id
1 'polypeptide(L)'
;MSDIEKVKKLRQITGAGFKDCNSAMKEADGNIDKAVEILRVKGITKASKKMSRDAKEGVIVISGNAIRTSLIEVNCETDFVAKNEDFIKFVKELSEINNNCLSDLEKLNNSKMENKKTVEDNLISLIAKIGEKITIGKTKTIENPKCQN
;
A
#
# COMPACT_ATOMS: atom_id res chain seq x y z
N MET A 1 4.02 25.01 -18.52
CA MET A 1 4.29 24.43 -17.18
C MET A 1 5.80 24.35 -16.98
N SER A 2 6.31 24.94 -15.92
CA SER A 2 7.75 24.88 -15.59
C SER A 2 8.13 23.47 -15.13
N ASP A 3 9.43 23.17 -15.18
CA ASP A 3 9.93 21.85 -14.72
C ASP A 3 9.64 21.62 -13.25
N ILE A 4 9.70 22.67 -12.42
CA ILE A 4 9.39 22.61 -11.00
C ILE A 4 7.89 22.29 -10.79
N GLU A 5 7.01 22.87 -11.58
CA GLU A 5 5.58 22.61 -11.51
C GLU A 5 5.25 21.18 -11.91
N LYS A 6 5.91 20.64 -12.92
CA LYS A 6 5.77 19.23 -13.34
C LYS A 6 6.23 18.28 -12.22
N VAL A 7 7.35 18.58 -11.57
CA VAL A 7 7.84 17.78 -10.43
C VAL A 7 6.87 17.82 -9.26
N LYS A 8 6.33 19.02 -8.93
CA LYS A 8 5.31 19.14 -7.87
C LYS A 8 4.07 18.32 -8.17
N LYS A 9 3.58 18.39 -9.43
CA LYS A 9 2.42 17.61 -9.86
C LYS A 9 2.69 16.12 -9.79
N LEU A 10 3.88 15.67 -10.22
CA LEU A 10 4.28 14.28 -10.14
C LEU A 10 4.33 13.78 -8.68
N ARG A 11 4.82 14.60 -7.75
CA ARG A 11 4.80 14.27 -6.32
C ARG A 11 3.38 14.11 -5.77
N GLN A 12 2.47 14.98 -6.19
CA GLN A 12 1.06 14.88 -5.78
C GLN A 12 0.41 13.59 -6.27
N ILE A 13 0.73 13.17 -7.50
CA ILE A 13 0.18 11.96 -8.11
C ILE A 13 0.78 10.69 -7.46
N THR A 14 2.08 10.66 -7.22
CA THR A 14 2.81 9.44 -6.86
C THR A 14 3.17 9.32 -5.39
N GLY A 15 3.23 10.44 -4.67
CA GLY A 15 3.73 10.47 -3.30
C GLY A 15 5.24 10.23 -3.17
N ALA A 16 5.97 10.08 -4.26
CA ALA A 16 7.41 9.88 -4.25
C ALA A 16 8.17 11.12 -3.80
N GLY A 17 9.40 10.95 -3.33
CA GLY A 17 10.25 12.04 -2.89
C GLY A 17 10.66 12.98 -4.03
N PHE A 18 11.02 14.21 -3.70
CA PHE A 18 11.40 15.23 -4.68
C PHE A 18 12.53 14.77 -5.60
N LYS A 19 13.56 14.16 -5.04
CA LYS A 19 14.74 13.68 -5.79
C LYS A 19 14.34 12.63 -6.83
N ASP A 20 13.50 11.67 -6.44
CA ASP A 20 13.01 10.62 -7.33
C ASP A 20 12.12 11.18 -8.44
N CYS A 21 11.23 12.12 -8.09
CA CYS A 21 10.38 12.78 -9.07
C CYS A 21 11.17 13.61 -10.08
N ASN A 22 12.18 14.35 -9.61
CA ASN A 22 13.03 15.14 -10.46
C ASN A 22 13.83 14.25 -11.45
N SER A 23 14.39 13.16 -10.95
CA SER A 23 15.10 12.18 -11.78
C SER A 23 14.18 11.55 -12.82
N ALA A 24 12.98 11.11 -12.40
CA ALA A 24 12.01 10.51 -13.31
C ALA A 24 11.54 11.49 -14.40
N MET A 25 11.34 12.76 -14.06
CA MET A 25 10.97 13.79 -15.04
C MET A 25 12.06 14.02 -16.07
N LYS A 26 13.32 13.99 -15.67
CA LYS A 26 14.46 14.09 -16.59
C LYS A 26 14.52 12.89 -17.53
N GLU A 27 14.39 11.69 -17.00
CA GLU A 27 14.37 10.46 -17.81
C GLU A 27 13.18 10.41 -18.79
N ALA A 28 12.08 11.02 -18.39
CA ALA A 28 10.84 11.09 -19.18
C ALA A 28 10.76 12.27 -20.15
N ASP A 29 11.82 13.07 -20.25
CA ASP A 29 11.86 14.28 -21.08
C ASP A 29 10.66 15.22 -20.80
N GLY A 30 10.29 15.36 -19.54
CA GLY A 30 9.20 16.21 -19.11
C GLY A 30 7.79 15.63 -19.31
N ASN A 31 7.68 14.39 -19.73
CA ASN A 31 6.38 13.71 -19.88
C ASN A 31 5.94 13.10 -18.54
N ILE A 32 4.84 13.62 -17.98
CA ILE A 32 4.34 13.20 -16.67
C ILE A 32 3.93 11.73 -16.65
N ASP A 33 3.23 11.25 -17.68
CA ASP A 33 2.74 9.86 -17.73
C ASP A 33 3.90 8.85 -17.77
N LYS A 34 4.93 9.16 -18.56
CA LYS A 34 6.18 8.36 -18.58
C LYS A 34 6.89 8.40 -17.24
N ALA A 35 6.94 9.56 -16.60
CA ALA A 35 7.56 9.72 -15.27
C ALA A 35 6.82 8.90 -14.20
N VAL A 36 5.50 8.86 -14.24
CA VAL A 36 4.70 8.00 -13.35
C VAL A 36 5.07 6.53 -13.52
N GLU A 37 5.18 6.07 -14.75
CA GLU A 37 5.56 4.68 -15.04
C GLU A 37 6.99 4.36 -14.60
N ILE A 38 7.94 5.27 -14.83
CA ILE A 38 9.31 5.14 -14.35
C ILE A 38 9.35 5.00 -12.82
N LEU A 39 8.60 5.83 -12.10
CA LEU A 39 8.51 5.75 -10.64
C LEU A 39 7.86 4.45 -10.17
N ARG A 40 6.84 3.97 -10.89
CA ARG A 40 6.19 2.69 -10.58
C ARG A 40 7.20 1.53 -10.67
N VAL A 41 7.96 1.47 -11.73
CA VAL A 41 8.99 0.43 -11.94
C VAL A 41 10.10 0.53 -10.89
N LYS A 42 10.56 1.74 -10.56
CA LYS A 42 11.55 1.96 -9.50
C LYS A 42 11.01 1.53 -8.13
N GLY A 43 9.72 1.77 -7.85
CA GLY A 43 9.05 1.33 -6.64
C GLY A 43 9.04 -0.20 -6.52
N ILE A 44 8.72 -0.92 -7.58
CA ILE A 44 8.78 -2.39 -7.63
C ILE A 44 10.19 -2.88 -7.31
N THR A 45 11.21 -2.27 -7.90
CA THR A 45 12.61 -2.63 -7.64
C THR A 45 12.99 -2.40 -6.17
N LYS A 46 12.61 -1.26 -5.59
CA LYS A 46 12.86 -0.94 -4.18
C LYS A 46 12.15 -1.93 -3.26
N ALA A 47 10.90 -2.25 -3.53
CA ALA A 47 10.13 -3.22 -2.76
C ALA A 47 10.78 -4.62 -2.81
N SER A 48 11.18 -5.06 -3.99
CA SER A 48 11.85 -6.36 -4.18
C SER A 48 13.13 -6.48 -3.37
N LYS A 49 13.93 -5.42 -3.31
CA LYS A 49 15.18 -5.40 -2.53
C LYS A 49 14.94 -5.56 -1.03
N LYS A 50 13.78 -5.20 -0.53
CA LYS A 50 13.45 -5.26 0.89
C LYS A 50 12.81 -6.57 1.32
N MET A 51 12.44 -7.45 0.39
CA MET A 51 11.72 -8.70 0.68
C MET A 51 12.53 -9.70 1.53
N SER A 52 13.86 -9.59 1.54
CA SER A 52 14.73 -10.44 2.36
C SER A 52 14.86 -10.00 3.82
N ARG A 53 14.33 -8.83 4.17
CA ARG A 53 14.41 -8.30 5.54
C ARG A 53 13.37 -8.95 6.45
N ASP A 54 13.63 -8.92 7.77
CA ASP A 54 12.68 -9.39 8.77
C ASP A 54 11.67 -8.29 9.11
N ALA A 55 10.39 -8.63 9.07
CA ALA A 55 9.28 -7.76 9.45
C ALA A 55 8.52 -8.40 10.61
N LYS A 56 8.95 -8.13 11.84
CA LYS A 56 8.40 -8.73 13.07
C LYS A 56 7.42 -7.82 13.81
N GLU A 57 7.40 -6.55 13.49
CA GLU A 57 6.45 -5.59 14.01
C GLU A 57 5.22 -5.53 13.10
N GLY A 58 4.20 -4.80 13.50
CA GLY A 58 3.01 -4.62 12.68
C GLY A 58 1.79 -4.27 13.48
N VAL A 59 0.64 -4.37 12.79
CA VAL A 59 -0.67 -4.16 13.40
C VAL A 59 -1.64 -5.25 12.95
N ILE A 60 -2.63 -5.51 13.78
CA ILE A 60 -3.75 -6.39 13.48
C ILE A 60 -5.00 -5.52 13.51
N VAL A 61 -5.80 -5.58 12.46
CA VAL A 61 -7.05 -4.83 12.37
C VAL A 61 -8.21 -5.78 12.13
N ILE A 62 -9.30 -5.52 12.83
CA ILE A 62 -10.54 -6.28 12.74
C ILE A 62 -11.57 -5.40 12.06
N SER A 63 -12.31 -5.96 11.11
CA SER A 63 -13.38 -5.28 10.38
C SER A 63 -14.59 -6.21 10.25
N GLY A 64 -15.78 -5.62 10.20
CA GLY A 64 -17.00 -6.36 10.01
C GLY A 64 -18.03 -6.17 11.12
N ASN A 65 -18.90 -7.16 11.28
CA ASN A 65 -20.02 -7.13 12.23
C ASN A 65 -20.26 -8.52 12.85
N ALA A 66 -21.37 -8.70 13.57
CA ALA A 66 -21.72 -9.96 14.23
C ALA A 66 -21.93 -11.13 13.24
N ILE A 67 -22.29 -10.84 11.98
CA ILE A 67 -22.55 -11.87 10.95
C ILE A 67 -21.24 -12.29 10.27
N ARG A 68 -20.37 -11.33 9.98
CA ARG A 68 -19.06 -11.58 9.34
C ARG A 68 -18.02 -10.63 9.89
N THR A 69 -16.94 -11.20 10.36
CA THR A 69 -15.80 -10.45 10.90
C THR A 69 -14.52 -10.98 10.29
N SER A 70 -13.66 -10.07 9.84
CA SER A 70 -12.36 -10.41 9.28
C SER A 70 -11.23 -9.78 10.09
N LEU A 71 -10.13 -10.50 10.13
CA LEU A 71 -8.91 -10.09 10.81
C LEU A 71 -7.78 -10.10 9.80
N ILE A 72 -6.97 -9.06 9.82
CA ILE A 72 -5.79 -8.95 8.98
C ILE A 72 -4.60 -8.47 9.78
N GLU A 73 -3.47 -9.13 9.56
CA GLU A 73 -2.17 -8.75 10.10
C GLU A 73 -1.33 -8.14 8.98
N VAL A 74 -0.79 -6.96 9.21
CA VAL A 74 0.16 -6.32 8.29
C VAL A 74 1.45 -6.05 9.05
N ASN A 75 2.55 -6.63 8.57
CA ASN A 75 3.84 -6.58 9.23
C ASN A 75 4.74 -5.50 8.63
N CYS A 76 5.58 -4.93 9.47
CA CYS A 76 6.63 -3.96 9.11
C CYS A 76 7.89 -4.24 9.94
N GLU A 77 8.97 -3.51 9.68
CA GLU A 77 10.25 -3.76 10.35
C GLU A 77 10.33 -3.13 11.75
N THR A 78 9.75 -1.92 11.93
CA THR A 78 9.86 -1.16 13.18
C THR A 78 8.49 -0.76 13.74
N ASP A 79 8.45 -0.52 15.05
CA ASP A 79 7.27 0.00 15.73
C ASP A 79 6.96 1.45 15.34
N PHE A 80 7.94 2.20 14.86
CA PHE A 80 7.72 3.54 14.31
C PHE A 80 6.79 3.50 13.11
N VAL A 81 7.01 2.56 12.18
CA VAL A 81 6.14 2.36 11.02
C VAL A 81 4.77 1.83 11.44
N ALA A 82 4.71 0.94 12.42
CA ALA A 82 3.45 0.43 12.95
C ALA A 82 2.53 1.55 13.50
N LYS A 83 3.12 2.69 13.89
CA LYS A 83 2.41 3.88 14.38
C LYS A 83 2.28 4.99 13.34
N ASN A 84 2.86 4.81 12.15
CA ASN A 84 2.84 5.80 11.07
C ASN A 84 1.41 5.98 10.52
N GLU A 85 1.00 7.21 10.31
CA GLU A 85 -0.36 7.54 9.84
C GLU A 85 -0.68 6.94 8.47
N ASP A 86 0.24 7.00 7.51
CA ASP A 86 0.06 6.44 6.18
C ASP A 86 -0.07 4.93 6.22
N PHE A 87 0.74 4.28 7.05
CA PHE A 87 0.69 2.82 7.27
C PHE A 87 -0.66 2.42 7.88
N ILE A 88 -1.08 3.10 8.95
CA ILE A 88 -2.34 2.81 9.63
C ILE A 88 -3.54 3.02 8.71
N LYS A 89 -3.54 4.12 7.95
CA LYS A 89 -4.60 4.41 6.96
C LYS A 89 -4.69 3.31 5.91
N PHE A 90 -3.56 2.87 5.39
CA PHE A 90 -3.48 1.77 4.44
C PHE A 90 -4.06 0.48 5.04
N VAL A 91 -3.66 0.12 6.26
CA VAL A 91 -4.12 -1.13 6.91
C VAL A 91 -5.62 -1.09 7.21
N LYS A 92 -6.15 0.05 7.62
CA LYS A 92 -7.60 0.21 7.87
C LYS A 92 -8.41 0.00 6.60
N GLU A 93 -8.03 0.63 5.50
CA GLU A 93 -8.69 0.46 4.22
C GLU A 93 -8.57 -0.99 3.72
N LEU A 94 -7.38 -1.57 3.86
CA LEU A 94 -7.10 -2.97 3.54
C LEU A 94 -7.99 -3.93 4.32
N SER A 95 -8.22 -3.66 5.61
CA SER A 95 -9.07 -4.47 6.47
C SER A 95 -10.51 -4.54 5.97
N GLU A 96 -11.07 -3.42 5.54
CA GLU A 96 -12.43 -3.36 4.98
C GLU A 96 -12.53 -4.15 3.68
N ILE A 97 -11.55 -4.01 2.80
CA ILE A 97 -11.48 -4.77 1.54
C ILE A 97 -11.34 -6.27 1.83
N ASN A 98 -10.49 -6.63 2.80
CA ASN A 98 -10.29 -8.02 3.21
C ASN A 98 -11.58 -8.68 3.68
N ASN A 99 -12.40 -7.96 4.43
CA ASN A 99 -13.70 -8.46 4.86
C ASN A 99 -14.62 -8.78 3.68
N ASN A 100 -14.60 -7.95 2.64
CA ASN A 100 -15.36 -8.17 1.41
C ASN A 100 -14.80 -9.32 0.55
N CYS A 101 -13.50 -9.59 0.64
CA CYS A 101 -12.82 -10.66 -0.10
C CYS A 101 -12.78 -11.98 0.66
N LEU A 102 -13.38 -12.07 1.85
CA LEU A 102 -13.40 -13.27 2.70
C LEU A 102 -11.99 -13.82 2.98
N SER A 103 -11.01 -12.92 3.16
CA SER A 103 -9.59 -13.23 3.39
C SER A 103 -8.90 -13.99 2.25
N ASP A 104 -9.42 -13.90 1.03
CA ASP A 104 -8.76 -14.41 -0.16
C ASP A 104 -7.65 -13.44 -0.59
N LEU A 105 -6.39 -13.83 -0.43
CA LEU A 105 -5.24 -12.96 -0.71
C LEU A 105 -5.12 -12.54 -2.18
N GLU A 106 -5.45 -13.41 -3.12
CA GLU A 106 -5.40 -13.09 -4.54
C GLU A 106 -6.44 -12.01 -4.88
N LYS A 107 -7.67 -12.18 -4.42
CA LYS A 107 -8.73 -11.18 -4.60
C LYS A 107 -8.37 -9.87 -3.90
N LEU A 108 -7.79 -9.95 -2.70
CA LEU A 108 -7.37 -8.78 -1.94
C LEU A 108 -6.32 -7.97 -2.71
N ASN A 109 -5.27 -8.63 -3.20
CA ASN A 109 -4.20 -7.96 -3.94
C ASN A 109 -4.69 -7.30 -5.24
N ASN A 110 -5.68 -7.89 -5.89
CA ASN A 110 -6.26 -7.38 -7.13
C ASN A 110 -7.40 -6.39 -6.91
N SER A 111 -7.88 -6.22 -5.68
CA SER A 111 -8.92 -5.25 -5.36
C SER A 111 -8.41 -3.82 -5.49
N LYS A 112 -9.29 -2.92 -5.89
CA LYS A 112 -8.95 -1.50 -5.99
C LYS A 112 -9.24 -0.77 -4.68
N MET A 113 -8.32 0.10 -4.30
CA MET A 113 -8.46 1.01 -3.17
C MET A 113 -9.12 2.33 -3.61
N GLU A 114 -9.37 3.25 -2.68
CA GLU A 114 -10.03 4.54 -2.96
C GLU A 114 -9.35 5.34 -4.07
N ASN A 115 -8.02 5.23 -4.20
CA ASN A 115 -7.27 5.91 -5.25
C ASN A 115 -7.34 5.22 -6.62
N LYS A 116 -8.21 4.21 -6.78
CA LYS A 116 -8.43 3.43 -8.01
C LYS A 116 -7.25 2.56 -8.45
N LYS A 117 -6.20 2.46 -7.63
CA LYS A 117 -5.08 1.54 -7.82
C LYS A 117 -5.31 0.27 -7.01
N THR A 118 -4.70 -0.83 -7.43
CA THR A 118 -4.82 -2.10 -6.70
C THR A 118 -4.16 -2.05 -5.32
N VAL A 119 -4.54 -2.97 -4.46
CA VAL A 119 -3.88 -3.16 -3.15
C VAL A 119 -2.38 -3.43 -3.35
N GLU A 120 -2.03 -4.28 -4.31
CA GLU A 120 -0.62 -4.59 -4.61
C GLU A 120 0.17 -3.34 -5.01
N ASP A 121 -0.37 -2.51 -5.91
CA ASP A 121 0.28 -1.26 -6.33
C ASP A 121 0.43 -0.29 -5.16
N ASN A 122 -0.58 -0.17 -4.31
CA ASN A 122 -0.53 0.67 -3.11
C ASN A 122 0.50 0.18 -2.10
N LEU A 123 0.60 -1.14 -1.92
CA LEU A 123 1.60 -1.75 -1.04
C LEU A 123 3.02 -1.45 -1.51
N ILE A 124 3.29 -1.64 -2.80
CA ILE A 124 4.59 -1.35 -3.41
C ILE A 124 4.94 0.14 -3.24
N SER A 125 4.00 1.03 -3.48
CA SER A 125 4.19 2.48 -3.30
C SER A 125 4.49 2.84 -1.84
N LEU A 126 3.81 2.21 -0.90
CA LEU A 126 4.00 2.44 0.52
C LEU A 126 5.38 1.96 0.98
N ILE A 127 5.82 0.79 0.53
CA ILE A 127 7.16 0.26 0.82
C ILE A 127 8.23 1.22 0.30
N ALA A 128 8.08 1.71 -0.93
CA ALA A 128 9.01 2.65 -1.55
C ALA A 128 9.06 3.98 -0.79
N LYS A 129 7.91 4.49 -0.32
CA LYS A 129 7.79 5.74 0.42
C LYS A 129 8.37 5.65 1.83
N ILE A 130 8.03 4.60 2.56
CA ILE A 130 8.45 4.40 3.96
C ILE A 130 9.89 3.88 4.05
N GLY A 131 10.30 3.04 3.11
CA GLY A 131 11.64 2.48 3.08
C GLY A 131 11.84 1.23 3.93
N GLU A 132 10.76 0.58 4.36
CA GLU A 132 10.79 -0.68 5.10
C GLU A 132 10.02 -1.78 4.38
N LYS A 133 10.37 -3.03 4.68
CA LYS A 133 9.57 -4.17 4.24
C LYS A 133 8.20 -4.10 4.92
N ILE A 134 7.15 -4.22 4.11
CA ILE A 134 5.77 -4.30 4.58
C ILE A 134 5.15 -5.52 3.90
N THR A 135 4.54 -6.40 4.67
CA THR A 135 3.87 -7.60 4.13
C THR A 135 2.52 -7.78 4.77
N ILE A 136 1.60 -8.33 3.98
CA ILE A 136 0.33 -8.83 4.50
C ILE A 136 0.63 -10.19 5.13
N GLY A 137 0.42 -10.28 6.43
CA GLY A 137 0.64 -11.51 7.18
C GLY A 137 -0.59 -12.42 7.17
N LYS A 138 -1.04 -12.82 8.34
CA LYS A 138 -2.20 -13.70 8.46
C LYS A 138 -3.50 -12.96 8.23
N THR A 139 -4.42 -13.61 7.53
CA THR A 139 -5.78 -13.12 7.32
C THR A 139 -6.77 -14.23 7.69
N LYS A 140 -7.90 -13.84 8.26
CA LYS A 140 -8.98 -14.78 8.57
C LYS A 140 -10.34 -14.09 8.55
N THR A 141 -11.32 -14.75 7.98
CA THR A 141 -12.71 -14.32 8.00
C THR A 141 -13.55 -15.37 8.73
N ILE A 142 -14.38 -14.90 9.64
CA ILE A 142 -15.32 -15.73 10.37
C ILE A 142 -16.72 -15.26 10.00
N GLU A 143 -17.55 -16.17 9.52
CA GLU A 143 -18.96 -15.95 9.23
C GLU A 143 -19.83 -16.72 10.21
N ASN A 144 -20.84 -16.04 10.75
CA ASN A 144 -21.83 -16.67 11.60
C ASN A 144 -23.23 -16.18 11.23
N PRO A 145 -23.84 -16.76 10.16
CA PRO A 145 -25.14 -16.32 9.68
C PRO A 145 -26.28 -16.57 10.67
N LYS A 146 -26.05 -17.37 11.72
CA LYS A 146 -27.03 -17.66 12.76
C LYS A 146 -26.92 -16.72 13.97
N CYS A 147 -25.91 -15.85 14.01
CA CYS A 147 -25.76 -14.87 15.05
C CYS A 147 -26.74 -13.73 14.79
N GLN A 148 -27.94 -13.87 15.31
CA GLN A 148 -28.96 -12.82 15.26
C GLN A 148 -29.02 -12.15 16.64
N ASN A 149 -28.66 -10.91 16.70
CA ASN A 149 -28.92 -10.04 17.83
C ASN A 149 -29.39 -8.69 17.33
#